data_83e3afa721259e914a74b23f79028294
#
_entry.id   83e3afa721259e914a74b23f79028294
#
_cell.length_a   1.000
_cell.length_b   1.000
_cell.length_c   1.000
_cell.angle_alpha   90.00
_cell.angle_beta   90.00
_cell.angle_gamma   90.00
#
_symmetry.space_group_name_H-M   'P 1'
#
loop_
_entity.id
_entity.type
_entity.pdbx_description
1 polymer ?
#
loop_
_entity_poly.entity_id
_entity_poly.type
_entity_poly.pdbx_seq_one_letter_code
_entity_poly.pdbx_strand_id
1 'polypeptide(L)'
;MTHLLANHAVAAATVVLDYDDVPAAQVVAGTPRVGSAELGTLGDNRIGVWEHSPGTSTDVEADEFFVVLSGAATVTFDDGTPGLQLCAGTVGRLAAGAATTWTVTETLRKIYILL
;
A
#
# COMPACT_ATOMS: atom_id res chain seq x y z
N MET A 1 10.07 13.88 -7.48
CA MET A 1 10.04 12.47 -7.84
C MET A 1 10.19 12.30 -9.34
N THR A 2 10.89 11.26 -9.75
CA THR A 2 11.12 10.99 -11.18
C THR A 2 10.12 9.96 -11.67
N HIS A 3 9.32 10.31 -12.69
CA HIS A 3 8.45 9.36 -13.34
C HIS A 3 9.25 8.36 -14.19
N LEU A 4 8.75 7.14 -14.22
CA LEU A 4 9.32 6.08 -15.04
C LEU A 4 9.00 6.35 -16.51
N LEU A 5 10.03 6.53 -17.31
CA LEU A 5 9.90 6.83 -18.72
C LEU A 5 9.62 5.55 -19.53
N ALA A 6 9.03 5.71 -20.72
CA ALA A 6 8.83 4.61 -21.65
C ALA A 6 10.15 3.87 -21.93
N ASN A 7 10.08 2.54 -21.96
CA ASN A 7 11.22 1.65 -22.20
C ASN A 7 12.33 1.71 -21.14
N HIS A 8 11.98 2.17 -19.93
CA HIS A 8 12.86 2.18 -18.76
C HIS A 8 12.31 1.27 -17.68
N ALA A 9 13.15 0.97 -16.69
CA ALA A 9 12.78 0.17 -15.53
C ALA A 9 13.35 0.79 -14.26
N VAL A 10 12.72 0.49 -13.14
CA VAL A 10 13.16 0.90 -11.80
C VAL A 10 13.06 -0.26 -10.84
N ALA A 11 13.97 -0.33 -9.89
CA ALA A 11 13.91 -1.34 -8.83
C ALA A 11 12.93 -0.87 -7.75
N ALA A 12 11.67 -1.31 -7.85
CA ALA A 12 10.61 -0.90 -6.92
C ALA A 12 10.92 -1.25 -5.46
N ALA A 13 11.68 -2.33 -5.24
CA ALA A 13 12.06 -2.75 -3.90
C ALA A 13 12.97 -1.75 -3.16
N THR A 14 13.66 -0.88 -3.88
CA THR A 14 14.66 0.04 -3.33
C THR A 14 14.41 1.50 -3.66
N VAL A 15 13.30 1.82 -4.32
CA VAL A 15 12.91 3.22 -4.55
C VAL A 15 12.81 3.95 -3.23
N VAL A 16 13.47 5.11 -3.13
CA VAL A 16 13.44 5.94 -1.93
C VAL A 16 12.07 6.59 -1.81
N LEU A 17 11.46 6.48 -0.63
CA LEU A 17 10.16 7.05 -0.33
C LEU A 17 10.29 8.14 0.73
N ASP A 18 9.42 9.12 0.69
CA ASP A 18 9.23 10.09 1.76
C ASP A 18 8.17 9.55 2.72
N TYR A 19 8.49 9.52 4.02
CA TYR A 19 7.62 8.94 5.04
C TYR A 19 7.01 10.02 5.90
N ASP A 20 5.72 9.83 6.23
CA ASP A 20 4.99 10.62 7.19
C ASP A 20 4.36 9.71 8.24
N ASP A 21 4.11 10.25 9.42
CA ASP A 21 3.33 9.53 10.41
C ASP A 21 1.91 9.33 9.89
N VAL A 22 1.34 8.16 10.14
CA VAL A 22 -0.09 7.94 9.88
C VAL A 22 -0.88 8.90 10.77
N PRO A 23 -1.88 9.61 10.22
CA PRO A 23 -2.69 10.53 11.02
C PRO A 23 -3.24 9.87 12.28
N ALA A 24 -3.17 10.57 13.41
CA ALA A 24 -3.56 10.02 14.71
C ALA A 24 -4.98 9.43 14.73
N ALA A 25 -5.91 10.02 13.98
CA ALA A 25 -7.28 9.54 13.87
C ALA A 25 -7.40 8.16 13.19
N GLN A 26 -6.38 7.75 12.42
CA GLN A 26 -6.34 6.47 11.73
C GLN A 26 -5.50 5.43 12.45
N VAL A 27 -4.73 5.81 13.48
CA VAL A 27 -3.89 4.87 14.22
C VAL A 27 -4.72 4.08 15.22
N VAL A 28 -4.64 2.76 15.18
CA VAL A 28 -5.24 1.85 16.16
C VAL A 28 -4.20 1.40 17.17
N ALA A 29 -2.99 1.08 16.73
CA ALA A 29 -1.92 0.61 17.60
C ALA A 29 -0.55 0.93 17.01
N GLY A 30 0.43 1.17 17.86
CA GLY A 30 1.80 1.47 17.48
C GLY A 30 1.97 2.90 16.96
N THR A 31 3.06 3.11 16.25
CA THR A 31 3.41 4.40 15.64
C THR A 31 3.75 4.21 14.16
N PRO A 32 2.81 3.71 13.35
CA PRO A 32 3.10 3.40 11.96
C PRO A 32 3.39 4.66 11.15
N ARG A 33 4.27 4.52 10.18
CA ARG A 33 4.59 5.53 9.17
C ARG A 33 4.30 4.97 7.79
N VAL A 34 3.87 5.82 6.89
CA VAL A 34 3.62 5.47 5.49
C VAL A 34 4.45 6.35 4.58
N GLY A 35 4.86 5.77 3.47
CA GLY A 35 5.53 6.49 2.39
C GLY A 35 5.03 6.00 1.05
N SER A 36 5.07 6.87 0.06
CA SER A 36 4.68 6.48 -1.30
C SER A 36 5.44 7.30 -2.33
N ALA A 37 5.51 6.76 -3.53
CA ALA A 37 6.05 7.46 -4.69
C ALA A 37 5.29 7.01 -5.93
N GLU A 38 4.67 7.95 -6.64
CA GLU A 38 4.07 7.66 -7.94
C GLU A 38 5.18 7.47 -8.97
N LEU A 39 5.13 6.36 -9.72
CA LEU A 39 6.12 6.05 -10.74
C LEU A 39 5.67 6.50 -12.14
N GLY A 40 4.38 6.57 -12.38
CA GLY A 40 3.86 6.99 -13.66
C GLY A 40 2.38 6.74 -13.83
N THR A 41 1.90 7.04 -15.04
CA THR A 41 0.50 6.85 -15.43
C THR A 41 0.44 6.13 -16.77
N LEU A 42 -0.64 5.37 -16.96
CA LEU A 42 -0.96 4.74 -18.23
C LEU A 42 -2.48 4.86 -18.43
N GLY A 43 -2.91 5.74 -19.34
CA GLY A 43 -4.31 6.13 -19.40
C GLY A 43 -4.73 6.79 -18.09
N ASP A 44 -5.84 6.34 -17.51
CA ASP A 44 -6.35 6.83 -16.22
C ASP A 44 -5.74 6.11 -15.01
N ASN A 45 -4.90 5.09 -15.25
CA ASN A 45 -4.30 4.32 -14.18
C ASN A 45 -3.00 4.98 -13.71
N ARG A 46 -2.80 4.99 -12.39
CA ARG A 46 -1.55 5.44 -11.77
C ARG A 46 -0.87 4.25 -11.12
N ILE A 47 0.43 4.16 -11.30
CA ILE A 47 1.25 3.13 -10.67
C ILE A 47 2.28 3.76 -9.75
N GLY A 48 2.50 3.14 -8.61
CA GLY A 48 3.49 3.61 -7.66
C GLY A 48 3.91 2.56 -6.65
N VAL A 49 4.72 3.00 -5.70
CA VAL A 49 5.20 2.18 -4.58
C VAL A 49 4.67 2.80 -3.30
N TRP A 50 4.23 1.94 -2.38
CA TRP A 50 3.73 2.32 -1.06
C TRP A 50 4.35 1.42 0.00
N GLU A 51 4.62 1.98 1.16
CA GLU A 51 5.20 1.26 2.29
C GLU A 51 4.54 1.68 3.60
N HIS A 52 4.38 0.72 4.50
CA HIS A 52 3.78 0.94 5.83
C HIS A 52 4.64 0.21 6.85
N SER A 53 5.12 0.94 7.83
CA SER A 53 5.92 0.37 8.92
C SER A 53 5.03 -0.37 9.93
N PRO A 54 5.60 -1.20 10.83
CA PRO A 54 4.81 -1.96 11.79
C PRO A 54 3.87 -1.09 12.62
N GLY A 55 2.66 -1.58 12.79
CA GLY A 55 1.57 -0.93 13.49
C GLY A 55 0.22 -1.24 12.86
N THR A 56 -0.84 -0.73 13.47
CA THR A 56 -2.21 -0.96 13.00
C THR A 56 -2.86 0.37 12.69
N SER A 57 -3.42 0.49 11.49
CA SER A 57 -4.11 1.70 11.03
C SER A 57 -5.36 1.36 10.21
N THR A 58 -6.28 2.32 10.15
CA THR A 58 -7.51 2.20 9.35
C THR A 58 -7.39 3.01 8.08
N ASP A 59 -8.17 2.63 7.08
CA ASP A 59 -8.24 3.35 5.81
C ASP A 59 -9.61 3.17 5.16
N VAL A 60 -9.92 4.04 4.21
CA VAL A 60 -11.02 3.88 3.26
C VAL A 60 -10.37 3.79 1.89
N GLU A 61 -10.57 2.67 1.21
CA GLU A 61 -9.82 2.32 0.02
C GLU A 61 -10.33 3.01 -1.24
N ALA A 62 -9.45 3.08 -2.23
CA ALA A 62 -9.77 3.37 -3.62
C ALA A 62 -9.82 2.06 -4.42
N ASP A 63 -10.27 2.13 -5.68
CA ASP A 63 -10.15 0.99 -6.59
C ASP A 63 -8.67 0.76 -6.90
N GLU A 64 -8.15 -0.39 -6.50
CA GLU A 64 -6.72 -0.65 -6.52
C GLU A 64 -6.43 -2.11 -6.81
N PHE A 65 -5.44 -2.39 -7.66
CA PHE A 65 -4.67 -3.62 -7.62
C PHE A 65 -3.35 -3.37 -6.93
N PHE A 66 -2.84 -4.36 -6.21
CA PHE A 66 -1.52 -4.25 -5.60
C PHE A 66 -0.76 -5.56 -5.66
N VAL A 67 0.57 -5.44 -5.62
CA VAL A 67 1.50 -6.57 -5.54
C VAL A 67 2.42 -6.32 -4.36
N VAL A 68 2.44 -7.24 -3.40
CA VAL A 68 3.33 -7.13 -2.24
C VAL A 68 4.74 -7.53 -2.65
N LEU A 69 5.70 -6.66 -2.37
CA LEU A 69 7.13 -6.90 -2.62
C LEU A 69 7.83 -7.51 -1.42
N SER A 70 7.50 -7.04 -0.22
CA SER A 70 8.13 -7.48 1.02
C SER A 70 7.26 -7.19 2.22
N GLY A 71 7.52 -7.86 3.33
CA GLY A 71 6.84 -7.63 4.59
C GLY A 71 5.70 -8.61 4.85
N ALA A 72 4.96 -8.36 5.92
CA ALA A 72 3.83 -9.18 6.34
C ALA A 72 2.76 -8.30 7.00
N ALA A 73 1.52 -8.55 6.65
CA ALA A 73 0.37 -7.83 7.17
C ALA A 73 -0.92 -8.63 7.07
N THR A 74 -1.91 -8.22 7.84
CA THR A 74 -3.29 -8.69 7.74
C THR A 74 -4.17 -7.48 7.45
N VAL A 75 -5.09 -7.62 6.51
CA VAL A 75 -6.13 -6.62 6.23
C VAL A 75 -7.48 -7.20 6.64
N THR A 76 -8.22 -6.48 7.47
CA THR A 76 -9.59 -6.84 7.81
C THR A 76 -10.57 -5.81 7.25
N PHE A 77 -11.78 -6.26 6.93
CA PHE A 77 -12.83 -5.43 6.35
C PHE A 77 -13.96 -5.25 7.35
N ASP A 78 -14.45 -4.03 7.49
CA ASP A 78 -15.51 -3.70 8.45
C ASP A 78 -16.87 -4.32 8.06
N ASP A 79 -17.07 -4.68 6.80
CA ASP A 79 -18.31 -5.26 6.28
C ASP A 79 -18.41 -6.79 6.46
N GLY A 80 -17.40 -7.42 7.08
CA GLY A 80 -17.37 -8.86 7.28
C GLY A 80 -16.79 -9.67 6.12
N THR A 81 -16.32 -9.02 5.05
CA THR A 81 -15.54 -9.68 4.01
C THR A 81 -14.35 -10.41 4.66
N PRO A 82 -14.04 -11.66 4.25
CA PRO A 82 -12.89 -12.37 4.78
C PRO A 82 -11.59 -11.57 4.65
N GLY A 83 -10.80 -11.56 5.74
CA GLY A 83 -9.54 -10.83 5.79
C GLY A 83 -8.49 -11.39 4.82
N LEU A 84 -7.51 -10.55 4.52
CA LEU A 84 -6.39 -10.91 3.65
C LEU A 84 -5.12 -11.10 4.47
N GLN A 85 -4.36 -12.14 4.13
CA GLN A 85 -3.01 -12.36 4.63
C GLN A 85 -2.03 -11.95 3.54
N LEU A 86 -1.14 -11.01 3.84
CA LEU A 86 -0.21 -10.43 2.87
C LEU A 86 1.22 -10.84 3.17
N CYS A 87 1.90 -11.33 2.15
CA CYS A 87 3.33 -11.60 2.15
C CYS A 87 3.90 -11.33 0.75
N ALA A 88 5.21 -11.39 0.62
CA ALA A 88 5.86 -11.15 -0.68
C ALA A 88 5.24 -12.03 -1.77
N GLY A 89 4.89 -11.44 -2.89
CA GLY A 89 4.26 -12.10 -4.04
C GLY A 89 2.73 -12.13 -4.02
N THR A 90 2.08 -11.72 -2.93
CA THR A 90 0.62 -11.61 -2.90
C THR A 90 0.14 -10.54 -3.87
N VAL A 91 -0.82 -10.88 -4.70
CA VAL A 91 -1.56 -9.93 -5.54
C VAL A 91 -2.95 -9.76 -4.94
N GLY A 92 -3.34 -8.52 -4.71
CA GLY A 92 -4.65 -8.22 -4.13
C GLY A 92 -5.41 -7.17 -4.90
N ARG A 93 -6.70 -7.07 -4.61
CA ARG A 93 -7.57 -6.03 -5.14
C ARG A 93 -8.41 -5.44 -4.03
N LEU A 94 -8.50 -4.09 -4.02
CA LEU A 94 -9.35 -3.35 -3.09
C LEU A 94 -10.39 -2.57 -3.91
N ALA A 95 -11.57 -2.42 -3.35
CA ALA A 95 -12.65 -1.66 -3.98
C ALA A 95 -12.79 -0.29 -3.31
N ALA A 96 -13.10 0.71 -4.11
CA ALA A 96 -13.41 2.05 -3.61
C ALA A 96 -14.49 2.01 -2.53
N GLY A 97 -14.23 2.71 -1.41
CA GLY A 97 -15.14 2.82 -0.29
C GLY A 97 -15.04 1.70 0.75
N ALA A 98 -14.24 0.67 0.51
CA ALA A 98 -14.03 -0.39 1.50
C ALA A 98 -13.34 0.17 2.74
N ALA A 99 -13.94 -0.01 3.91
CA ALA A 99 -13.34 0.36 5.19
C ALA A 99 -12.49 -0.80 5.69
N THR A 100 -11.21 -0.54 5.89
CA THR A 100 -10.21 -1.55 6.22
C THR A 100 -9.43 -1.21 7.46
N THR A 101 -8.86 -2.26 8.07
CA THR A 101 -7.84 -2.14 9.12
C THR A 101 -6.63 -2.96 8.70
N TRP A 102 -5.48 -2.31 8.66
CA TRP A 102 -4.19 -2.89 8.28
C TRP A 102 -3.37 -3.13 9.53
N THR A 103 -3.04 -4.37 9.81
CA THR A 103 -2.12 -4.75 10.89
C THR A 103 -0.83 -5.23 10.26
N VAL A 104 0.18 -4.38 10.31
CA VAL A 104 1.49 -4.65 9.71
C VAL A 104 2.43 -5.13 10.79
N THR A 105 2.97 -6.34 10.63
CA THR A 105 3.91 -6.95 11.57
C THR A 105 5.36 -6.83 11.12
N GLU A 106 5.58 -6.83 9.81
CA GLU A 106 6.88 -6.54 9.19
C GLU A 106 6.64 -5.48 8.13
N THR A 107 7.50 -4.48 8.07
CA THR A 107 7.37 -3.36 7.12
C THR A 107 6.91 -3.88 5.75
N LEU A 108 5.74 -3.41 5.32
CA LEU A 108 5.07 -3.87 4.12
C LEU A 108 5.34 -2.90 2.97
N ARG A 109 5.94 -3.39 1.90
CA ARG A 109 6.11 -2.61 0.67
C ARG A 109 5.31 -3.26 -0.44
N LYS A 110 4.55 -2.46 -1.18
CA LYS A 110 3.76 -2.93 -2.31
C LYS A 110 3.87 -1.99 -3.51
N ILE A 111 3.66 -2.55 -4.70
CA ILE A 111 3.32 -1.77 -5.87
C ILE A 111 1.80 -1.63 -5.89
N TYR A 112 1.30 -0.43 -6.15
CA TYR A 112 -0.12 -0.18 -6.33
C TYR A 112 -0.43 0.28 -7.74
N ILE A 113 -1.62 -0.08 -8.23
CA ILE A 113 -2.18 0.40 -9.49
C ILE A 113 -3.56 0.94 -9.15
N LEU A 114 -3.71 2.25 -9.23
CA LEU A 114 -4.94 2.97 -8.91
C LEU A 114 -5.66 3.40 -10.19
N LEU A 115 -6.97 3.32 -10.14
CA LEU A 115 -7.80 3.90 -11.20
C LEU A 115 -7.88 5.42 -11.04
#